data_360fdc8bf7193e79d190b2e8decdff44
#
_entry.id   360fdc8bf7193e79d190b2e8decdff44
#
_cell.length_a   1.000
_cell.length_b   1.000
_cell.length_c   1.000
_cell.angle_alpha   90.00
_cell.angle_beta   90.00
_cell.angle_gamma   90.00
#
_symmetry.space_group_name_H-M   'P 1'
#
loop_
_entity.id
_entity.type
_entity.pdbx_description
1 polymer ?
#
loop_
_entity_poly.entity_id
_entity_poly.type
_entity_poly.pdbx_seq_one_letter_code
_entity_poly.pdbx_strand_id
1 'polypeptide(L)' 'MIANDQELQGTQERMAFFYRLLAQMRVTATTPEEYRLFSNSYLAEIERMHAEALTYLKRHASEPGPAEAA' A
#
# COMPACT_ATOMS: atom_id res chain seq x y z
N MET A 1 6.73 -7.82 -2.30
CA MET A 1 6.94 -8.42 -0.97
C MET A 1 7.97 -7.62 -0.20
N ILE A 2 7.75 -7.42 1.09
CA ILE A 2 8.64 -6.64 1.94
C ILE A 2 9.63 -7.59 2.63
N ALA A 3 10.92 -7.36 2.43
CA ALA A 3 11.97 -8.23 2.96
C ALA A 3 12.69 -7.64 4.17
N ASN A 4 12.65 -6.33 4.36
CA ASN A 4 13.35 -5.65 5.44
C ASN A 4 12.67 -4.34 5.82
N ASP A 5 13.14 -3.70 6.89
CA ASP A 5 12.54 -2.47 7.40
C ASP A 5 12.66 -1.31 6.43
N GLN A 6 13.73 -1.26 5.65
CA GLN A 6 13.91 -0.22 4.64
C GLN A 6 12.85 -0.33 3.55
N GLU A 7 12.54 -1.53 3.11
CA GLU A 7 11.48 -1.76 2.13
C GLU A 7 10.10 -1.46 2.72
N LEU A 8 9.91 -1.77 4.01
CA LEU A 8 8.68 -1.40 4.70
C LEU A 8 8.48 0.12 4.68
N GLN A 9 9.53 0.86 5.01
CA GLN A 9 9.46 2.32 5.00
C GLN A 9 9.11 2.85 3.61
N GLY A 10 9.74 2.30 2.57
CA GLY A 10 9.44 2.68 1.19
C GLY A 10 7.99 2.41 0.82
N THR A 11 7.44 1.28 1.27
CA THR A 11 6.05 0.94 1.04
C THR A 11 5.12 1.91 1.77
N GLN A 12 5.44 2.27 3.02
CA GLN A 12 4.66 3.24 3.78
C GLN A 12 4.66 4.61 3.12
N GLU A 13 5.80 5.05 2.61
CA GLU A 13 5.90 6.33 1.89
C GLU A 13 5.05 6.33 0.62
N ARG A 14 5.03 5.21 -0.10
CA ARG A 14 4.24 5.07 -1.31
C ARG A 14 2.74 5.08 -0.99
N MET A 15 2.35 4.40 0.08
CA MET A 15 0.95 4.44 0.54
C MET A 15 0.53 5.86 0.92
N ALA A 16 1.40 6.59 1.63
CA ALA A 16 1.11 7.97 2.02
C ALA A 16 0.94 8.86 0.78
N PHE A 17 1.73 8.65 -0.25
CA PHE A 17 1.58 9.37 -1.52
C PHE A 17 0.22 9.08 -2.16
N PHE A 18 -0.19 7.82 -2.20
CA PHE A 18 -1.47 7.46 -2.77
C PHE A 18 -2.64 8.00 -1.96
N TYR A 19 -2.53 8.00 -0.62
CA TYR A 19 -3.55 8.59 0.24
C TYR A 19 -3.76 10.08 -0.08
N ARG A 20 -2.66 10.82 -0.24
CA ARG A 20 -2.75 12.24 -0.57
C ARG A 20 -3.33 12.46 -1.96
N LEU A 21 -2.92 11.64 -2.91
CA LEU A 21 -3.44 11.71 -4.27
C LEU A 21 -4.95 11.46 -4.29
N LEU A 22 -5.41 10.43 -3.59
CA LEU A 22 -6.83 10.10 -3.54
C LEU A 22 -7.64 11.18 -2.82
N ALA A 23 -7.09 11.76 -1.75
CA ALA A 23 -7.76 12.85 -1.05
C ALA A 23 -7.96 14.06 -1.97
N GLN A 24 -6.99 14.34 -2.83
CA GLN A 24 -7.12 15.40 -3.83
C GLN A 24 -8.15 15.05 -4.89
N MET A 25 -8.10 13.84 -5.40
CA MET A 25 -9.03 13.38 -6.44
C MET A 25 -10.48 13.40 -5.95
N ARG A 26 -10.69 13.14 -4.66
CA ARG A 26 -12.02 13.18 -4.05
C ARG A 26 -12.73 14.52 -4.27
N VAL A 27 -11.99 15.61 -4.26
CA VAL A 27 -12.55 16.94 -4.36
C VAL A 27 -12.42 17.53 -5.75
N THR A 28 -11.51 17.03 -6.59
CA THR A 28 -11.30 17.56 -7.94
C THR A 28 -12.08 16.81 -9.01
N ALA A 29 -12.45 15.55 -8.76
CA ALA A 29 -13.30 14.81 -9.69
C ALA A 29 -14.67 15.48 -9.79
N THR A 30 -15.20 15.58 -11.00
CA THR A 30 -16.44 16.30 -11.23
C THR A 30 -17.68 15.53 -10.80
N THR A 31 -17.61 14.20 -10.80
CA THR A 31 -18.72 13.35 -10.37
C THR A 31 -18.23 12.22 -9.48
N PRO A 32 -19.12 11.64 -8.63
CA PRO A 32 -18.75 10.46 -7.85
C PRO A 32 -18.33 9.28 -8.72
N GLU A 33 -18.95 9.11 -9.88
CA GLU A 33 -18.60 8.01 -10.80
C GLU A 33 -17.22 8.20 -11.36
N GLU A 34 -16.84 9.42 -11.69
CA GLU A 34 -15.51 9.75 -12.19
C GLU A 34 -14.46 9.42 -11.12
N TYR A 35 -14.71 9.79 -9.88
CA TYR A 35 -13.81 9.47 -8.79
C TYR A 35 -13.65 7.96 -8.62
N ARG A 36 -14.75 7.21 -8.64
CA ARG A 36 -14.69 5.76 -8.51
C ARG A 36 -13.87 5.12 -9.62
N LEU A 37 -14.05 5.62 -10.84
CA LEU A 37 -13.30 5.09 -11.99
C LEU A 37 -11.80 5.32 -11.83
N PHE A 38 -11.41 6.57 -11.49
CA PHE A 38 -9.99 6.91 -11.40
C PHE A 38 -9.32 6.36 -10.16
N SER A 39 -10.05 6.22 -9.05
CA SER A 39 -9.47 5.77 -7.79
C SER A 39 -9.34 4.26 -7.67
N ASN A 40 -10.06 3.50 -8.49
CA ASN A 40 -10.18 2.05 -8.32
C ASN A 40 -8.82 1.34 -8.30
N SER A 41 -7.95 1.64 -9.26
CA SER A 41 -6.63 1.00 -9.34
C SER A 41 -5.73 1.42 -8.18
N TYR A 42 -5.81 2.68 -7.76
CA TYR A 42 -5.02 3.17 -6.63
C TYR A 42 -5.46 2.53 -5.31
N LEU A 43 -6.77 2.35 -5.13
CA LEU A 43 -7.29 1.69 -3.93
C LEU A 43 -6.85 0.24 -3.88
N ALA A 44 -6.86 -0.46 -5.01
CA ALA A 44 -6.38 -1.84 -5.08
C ALA A 44 -4.90 -1.92 -4.73
N GLU A 45 -4.08 -0.95 -5.18
CA GLU A 45 -2.66 -0.91 -4.85
C GLU A 45 -2.43 -0.66 -3.36
N ILE A 46 -3.21 0.24 -2.75
CA ILE A 46 -3.12 0.50 -1.32
C ILE A 46 -3.44 -0.77 -0.53
N GLU A 47 -4.50 -1.47 -0.92
CA GLU A 47 -4.89 -2.71 -0.24
C GLU A 47 -3.79 -3.76 -0.33
N ARG A 48 -3.15 -3.89 -1.50
CA ARG A 48 -2.05 -4.84 -1.70
C ARG A 48 -0.85 -4.46 -0.83
N MET A 49 -0.45 -3.20 -0.86
CA MET A 49 0.68 -2.72 -0.06
C MET A 49 0.42 -2.86 1.43
N HIS A 50 -0.81 -2.58 1.86
CA HIS A 50 -1.19 -2.73 3.25
C HIS A 50 -1.12 -4.20 3.69
N ALA A 51 -1.60 -5.12 2.86
CA ALA A 51 -1.53 -6.54 3.16
C ALA A 51 -0.09 -7.02 3.27
N GLU A 52 0.79 -6.56 2.38
CA GLU A 52 2.21 -6.89 2.45
C GLU A 52 2.87 -6.35 3.71
N ALA A 53 2.53 -5.11 4.09
CA ALA A 53 3.06 -4.50 5.31
C ALA A 53 2.61 -5.29 6.55
N LEU A 54 1.34 -5.68 6.61
CA LEU A 54 0.83 -6.46 7.73
C LEU A 54 1.50 -7.83 7.81
N THR A 55 1.69 -8.49 6.68
CA THR A 55 2.37 -9.79 6.64
C THR A 55 3.79 -9.67 7.19
N TYR A 56 4.51 -8.62 6.80
CA TYR A 56 5.85 -8.38 7.30
C TYR A 56 5.85 -8.09 8.81
N LEU A 57 4.94 -7.23 9.26
CA LEU A 57 4.89 -6.81 10.67
C LEU A 57 4.44 -7.91 11.63
N LYS A 58 3.75 -8.92 11.13
CA LYS A 58 3.32 -10.06 11.96
C LYS A 58 4.47 -10.98 12.35
N ARG A 59 5.62 -10.87 11.69
CA ARG A 59 6.76 -11.71 11.97
C ARG A 59 7.73 -11.02 12.92
N HIS A 60 8.29 -11.80 13.84
CA HIS A 60 9.43 -11.34 14.64
C HIS A 60 10.66 -11.25 13.75
N ALA A 61 11.60 -10.37 14.11
CA ALA A 61 12.80 -10.14 13.30
C ALA A 61 13.68 -11.40 13.16
N SER A 62 13.59 -12.30 14.13
CA SER A 62 14.38 -13.56 14.10
C SER A 62 13.75 -14.63 13.21
N GLU A 63 12.50 -14.45 12.75
CA GLU A 63 11.84 -15.44 11.94
C GLU A 63 12.27 -15.31 10.47
N PRO A 64 12.43 -16.45 9.75
CA PRO A 64 12.79 -16.37 8.33
C PRO A 64 11.68 -15.75 7.51
N GLY A 65 12.06 -14.96 6.50
CA GLY A 65 11.11 -14.42 5.55
C GLY A 65 10.63 -15.50 4.59
N PRO A 66 9.57 -15.20 3.79
CA PRO A 66 9.05 -16.18 2.85
C PRO A 66 10.08 -16.71 1.87
N ALA A 67 11.04 -15.88 1.46
CA ALA A 67 12.09 -16.29 0.53
C ALA A 67 13.08 -17.26 1.20
N GLU A 68 13.27 -17.16 2.51
CA GLU A 68 14.17 -18.02 3.27
C GLU A 68 13.51 -19.34 3.68
N ALA A 69 12.19 -19.32 3.78
CA ALA A 69 11.42 -20.49 4.17
C ALA A 69 11.24 -21.50 3.03
N ALA A 70 11.55 -21.11 1.83
CA ALA A 70 11.36 -21.94 0.64
C ALA A 70 12.41 -23.09 0.50
#